data_14021d8c121609b46532473093481d5f
#
_entry.id   14021d8c121609b46532473093481d5f
#
_cell.length_a   1.000
_cell.length_b   1.000
_cell.length_c   1.000
_cell.angle_alpha   90.00
_cell.angle_beta   90.00
_cell.angle_gamma   90.00
#
_symmetry.space_group_name_H-M   'P 1'
#
loop_
_entity.id
_entity.type
_entity.pdbx_description
1 polymer ?
#
loop_
_entity_poly.entity_id
_entity_poly.type
_entity_poly.pdbx_seq_one_letter_code
_entity_poly.pdbx_strand_id
1 'polypeptide(L)'
;NKGYLMFRSIKTLAVFGAAFLLPLLVATANPEAVIGGSAFAAKEEKKQPKYKDVKTRQRQSVGGKCAKALEKIQVILEEEQWPESMQALNKIESNPKLCASDYEQTQIWKFQGYVYYSLDDFNGAIRSYNKVINGPGTPPELALDTRYTVAQLYTAEEKYAKAAIELEIWMEASVIIGGDARSLLAQIYYQLNRKAESLAMLELAINDAESKGILPKEGWWGLQRVLYYEKNDYKRVTSILEKLITHYPKWTYWKQIGGMYGELEREMDRLVATEISYLNNQLDKESQVISMAYMYLGADVPYRAALIIEKGMKDDIIERNAKHLEILGTAWYQSKDLKRALKSLESASKYSDTGDLQSRLAGIYLDLGRDKEAYRAARKAAKKGGVKRPDSNYLVMGNALINLHCYKDAISAFQKSLKKAKDKKSKRYPLQWIRYADAEGTRLEKLRDVGAKVPGCSK
;
A
#
# COMPACT_ATOMS: atom_id res chain seq x y z
N ASN A 1 -1.82 -2.21 18.44
CA ASN A 1 -0.41 -1.90 18.72
C ASN A 1 0.54 -2.52 17.68
N LYS A 2 0.40 -2.21 16.38
CA LYS A 2 1.37 -2.57 15.31
C LYS A 2 1.39 -1.53 14.17
N GLY A 3 1.08 -0.28 14.46
CA GLY A 3 1.12 0.83 13.50
C GLY A 3 2.35 1.73 13.59
N TYR A 4 3.31 1.45 14.45
CA TYR A 4 4.42 2.36 14.79
C TYR A 4 5.76 2.09 14.10
N LEU A 5 5.83 1.22 13.11
CA LEU A 5 7.12 0.80 12.53
C LEU A 5 7.41 1.33 11.11
N MET A 6 6.64 2.31 10.59
CA MET A 6 6.84 2.79 9.23
C MET A 6 7.52 4.17 9.12
N PHE A 7 7.90 4.80 10.22
CA PHE A 7 8.48 6.16 10.20
C PHE A 7 9.90 6.27 10.73
N ARG A 8 10.62 5.16 10.91
CA ARG A 8 12.01 5.21 11.40
C ARG A 8 13.07 5.46 10.32
N SER A 9 12.67 5.79 9.09
CA SER A 9 13.59 6.07 7.97
C SER A 9 13.39 7.44 7.32
N ILE A 10 13.00 8.46 8.09
CA ILE A 10 13.01 9.85 7.62
C ILE A 10 14.24 10.58 8.17
N LYS A 11 15.40 9.92 8.17
CA LYS A 11 16.70 10.62 8.31
C LYS A 11 17.24 11.13 6.98
N THR A 12 16.48 10.98 5.92
CA THR A 12 16.77 11.62 4.64
C THR A 12 15.56 12.46 4.23
N LEU A 13 15.18 13.44 5.04
CA LEU A 13 14.68 14.67 4.45
C LEU A 13 15.92 15.24 3.73
N ALA A 14 15.96 15.02 2.42
CA ALA A 14 16.74 15.88 1.56
C ALA A 14 16.16 17.29 1.75
N VAL A 15 16.66 17.99 2.74
CA VAL A 15 16.69 19.45 2.72
C VAL A 15 17.57 19.73 1.54
N PHE A 16 16.98 19.76 0.35
CA PHE A 16 17.64 20.28 -0.84
C PHE A 16 18.11 21.67 -0.43
N GLY A 17 19.42 21.75 -0.23
CA GLY A 17 20.07 23.01 -0.08
C GLY A 17 19.64 23.90 -1.24
N ALA A 18 18.73 24.81 -0.99
CA ALA A 18 18.79 26.06 -1.67
C ALA A 18 20.18 26.58 -1.34
N ALA A 19 21.12 26.34 -2.24
CA ALA A 19 22.42 27.00 -2.20
C ALA A 19 22.14 28.49 -2.16
N PHE A 20 22.13 29.04 -0.94
CA PHE A 20 22.17 30.47 -0.73
C PHE A 20 23.60 30.95 -1.04
N LEU A 21 24.03 30.75 -2.29
CA LEU A 21 25.07 31.57 -2.90
C LEU A 21 24.47 32.94 -3.08
N LEU A 22 24.61 33.77 -2.08
CA LEU A 22 24.45 35.21 -2.28
C LEU A 22 25.64 35.65 -3.17
N PRO A 23 25.34 36.16 -4.38
CA PRO A 23 26.36 36.94 -5.07
C PRO A 23 26.55 38.22 -4.23
N LEU A 24 27.71 38.36 -3.59
CA LEU A 24 28.21 39.67 -3.23
C LEU A 24 28.41 40.37 -4.58
N LEU A 25 27.47 41.22 -4.96
CA LEU A 25 27.66 42.19 -6.04
C LEU A 25 28.72 43.19 -5.58
N VAL A 26 29.98 42.82 -5.80
CA VAL A 26 31.06 43.82 -5.92
C VAL A 26 30.83 44.48 -7.28
N ALA A 27 30.24 45.68 -7.26
CA ALA A 27 30.19 46.53 -8.41
C ALA A 27 31.61 47.02 -8.73
N THR A 28 32.35 46.24 -9.55
CA THR A 28 33.51 46.80 -10.27
C THR A 28 32.98 47.59 -11.47
N ALA A 29 33.05 48.89 -11.34
CA ALA A 29 32.89 49.77 -12.49
C ALA A 29 34.01 49.53 -13.48
N ASN A 30 33.68 48.99 -14.66
CA ASN A 30 34.52 49.09 -15.86
C ASN A 30 33.92 50.15 -16.77
N PRO A 31 34.64 51.22 -17.10
CA PRO A 31 34.24 52.12 -18.18
C PRO A 31 34.80 51.59 -19.49
N GLU A 32 34.00 51.72 -20.54
CA GLU A 32 34.30 51.59 -21.97
C GLU A 32 33.70 50.36 -22.66
N ALA A 33 32.51 50.63 -23.27
CA ALA A 33 32.26 50.32 -24.66
C ALA A 33 30.92 50.90 -25.11
N VAL A 34 30.93 52.09 -25.63
CA VAL A 34 29.87 52.64 -26.48
C VAL A 34 30.03 52.02 -27.86
N ILE A 35 29.02 51.36 -28.38
CA ILE A 35 28.61 51.41 -29.82
C ILE A 35 27.20 50.81 -29.96
N GLY A 36 26.33 51.57 -30.50
CA GLY A 36 24.95 51.49 -30.90
C GLY A 36 24.32 50.18 -31.23
N GLY A 37 23.08 50.05 -30.76
CA GLY A 37 22.07 49.06 -31.15
C GLY A 37 20.81 49.30 -30.36
N SER A 38 19.74 49.62 -31.09
CA SER A 38 18.36 49.89 -30.68
C SER A 38 17.94 49.27 -29.36
N ALA A 39 17.65 50.13 -28.38
CA ALA A 39 17.06 49.76 -27.10
C ALA A 39 15.62 49.26 -27.31
N PHE A 40 15.43 47.97 -27.36
CA PHE A 40 14.18 47.36 -26.94
C PHE A 40 14.13 47.49 -25.39
N ALA A 41 13.37 48.45 -24.91
CA ALA A 41 13.04 48.54 -23.51
C ALA A 41 12.29 47.26 -23.11
N ALA A 42 13.00 46.28 -22.59
CA ALA A 42 12.40 45.20 -21.82
C ALA A 42 11.67 45.86 -20.67
N LYS A 43 10.34 45.78 -20.69
CA LYS A 43 9.47 46.18 -19.60
C LYS A 43 9.92 45.41 -18.36
N GLU A 44 10.61 46.05 -17.41
CA GLU A 44 10.93 45.44 -16.13
C GLU A 44 9.60 45.05 -15.50
N GLU A 45 9.26 43.78 -15.53
CA GLU A 45 8.17 43.25 -14.70
C GLU A 45 8.51 43.59 -13.25
N LYS A 46 7.75 44.50 -12.66
CA LYS A 46 7.85 44.81 -11.24
C LYS A 46 7.64 43.50 -10.47
N LYS A 47 8.72 42.91 -9.97
CA LYS A 47 8.67 41.74 -9.11
C LYS A 47 7.72 42.04 -7.95
N GLN A 48 6.65 41.25 -7.83
CA GLN A 48 5.74 41.39 -6.70
C GLN A 48 6.50 41.28 -5.39
N PRO A 49 6.15 42.09 -4.37
CA PRO A 49 6.80 42.01 -3.06
C PRO A 49 6.61 40.59 -2.49
N LYS A 50 7.66 40.04 -1.89
CA LYS A 50 7.64 38.70 -1.31
C LYS A 50 6.75 38.63 -0.06
N TYR A 51 6.69 39.72 0.69
CA TYR A 51 5.94 39.82 1.93
C TYR A 51 5.01 41.02 1.93
N LYS A 52 3.87 40.92 2.67
CA LYS A 52 2.91 41.98 2.91
C LYS A 52 3.52 43.00 3.85
N ASP A 53 3.16 44.27 3.68
CA ASP A 53 3.47 45.38 4.58
C ASP A 53 4.96 45.63 4.92
N VAL A 54 5.87 44.93 4.26
CA VAL A 54 7.29 45.20 4.39
C VAL A 54 7.65 46.45 3.59
N LYS A 55 7.77 47.58 4.29
CA LYS A 55 8.21 48.85 3.67
C LYS A 55 9.57 48.69 3.01
N THR A 56 9.70 49.28 1.83
CA THR A 56 10.87 49.25 0.95
C THR A 56 12.20 49.40 1.68
N ARG A 57 13.17 48.55 1.29
CA ARG A 57 14.52 48.41 1.78
C ARG A 57 15.19 49.70 2.23
N GLN A 58 15.41 49.88 3.52
CA GLN A 58 16.57 50.66 3.96
C GLN A 58 17.83 49.85 3.52
N ARG A 59 18.67 50.42 2.65
CA ARG A 59 19.93 49.82 2.26
C ARG A 59 20.82 49.77 3.51
N GLN A 60 20.86 48.64 4.16
CA GLN A 60 21.85 48.38 5.21
C GLN A 60 23.12 47.82 4.50
N SER A 61 24.28 48.38 4.84
CA SER A 61 25.55 47.97 4.28
C SER A 61 26.47 47.45 5.37
N VAL A 62 27.31 46.52 5.00
CA VAL A 62 28.38 46.01 5.86
C VAL A 62 29.59 46.94 5.66
N GLY A 63 30.16 47.47 6.76
CA GLY A 63 31.35 48.33 6.70
C GLY A 63 32.58 47.56 6.18
N GLY A 64 33.49 48.28 5.51
CA GLY A 64 34.59 47.65 4.78
C GLY A 64 35.51 46.73 5.61
N LYS A 65 35.66 46.99 6.90
CA LYS A 65 36.47 46.11 7.81
C LYS A 65 35.73 44.81 8.08
N CYS A 66 34.42 44.86 8.35
CA CYS A 66 33.59 43.71 8.59
C CYS A 66 33.40 42.89 7.30
N ALA A 67 33.19 43.56 6.16
CA ALA A 67 33.07 42.89 4.86
C ALA A 67 34.29 42.02 4.53
N LYS A 68 35.51 42.58 4.70
CA LYS A 68 36.79 41.84 4.48
C LYS A 68 36.92 40.64 5.44
N ALA A 69 36.42 40.77 6.68
CA ALA A 69 36.47 39.68 7.65
C ALA A 69 35.49 38.57 7.30
N LEU A 70 34.29 38.91 6.87
CA LEU A 70 33.28 37.95 6.43
C LEU A 70 33.67 37.27 5.12
N GLU A 71 34.33 37.97 4.18
CA GLU A 71 34.86 37.41 2.94
C GLU A 71 35.88 36.28 3.22
N LYS A 72 36.79 36.48 4.19
CA LYS A 72 37.71 35.44 4.61
C LYS A 72 37.03 34.22 5.18
N ILE A 73 35.94 34.42 5.94
CA ILE A 73 35.15 33.33 6.47
C ILE A 73 34.44 32.59 5.36
N GLN A 74 33.93 33.30 4.35
CA GLN A 74 33.28 32.68 3.19
C GLN A 74 34.21 31.71 2.46
N VAL A 75 35.50 32.05 2.30
CA VAL A 75 36.51 31.14 1.73
C VAL A 75 36.64 29.85 2.57
N ILE A 76 36.74 29.99 3.91
CA ILE A 76 36.84 28.83 4.81
C ILE A 76 35.55 27.99 4.75
N LEU A 77 34.35 28.63 4.59
CA LEU A 77 33.06 27.95 4.44
C LEU A 77 32.96 27.18 3.12
N GLU A 78 33.51 27.75 2.02
CA GLU A 78 33.53 27.10 0.70
C GLU A 78 34.45 25.86 0.70
N GLU A 79 35.49 25.85 1.56
CA GLU A 79 36.35 24.69 1.80
C GLU A 79 35.74 23.68 2.81
N GLU A 80 34.49 23.90 3.27
CA GLU A 80 33.77 23.06 4.24
C GLU A 80 34.51 22.86 5.58
N GLN A 81 35.40 23.80 5.96
CA GLN A 81 36.13 23.78 7.22
C GLN A 81 35.25 24.37 8.35
N TRP A 82 34.25 23.58 8.79
CA TRP A 82 33.20 24.06 9.68
C TRP A 82 33.72 24.48 11.08
N PRO A 83 34.61 23.69 11.76
CA PRO A 83 35.16 24.09 13.06
C PRO A 83 35.96 25.40 12.99
N GLU A 84 36.78 25.55 11.95
CA GLU A 84 37.61 26.74 11.71
C GLU A 84 36.72 27.94 11.41
N SER A 85 35.70 27.76 10.61
CA SER A 85 34.68 28.78 10.31
C SER A 85 34.01 29.28 11.60
N MET A 86 33.62 28.36 12.49
CA MET A 86 33.00 28.73 13.77
C MET A 86 33.96 29.49 14.67
N GLN A 87 35.23 29.08 14.78
CA GLN A 87 36.24 29.81 15.55
C GLN A 87 36.44 31.22 15.01
N ALA A 88 36.53 31.37 13.69
CA ALA A 88 36.69 32.67 13.04
C ALA A 88 35.45 33.57 13.26
N LEU A 89 34.25 33.03 13.17
CA LEU A 89 33.00 33.75 13.45
C LEU A 89 32.94 34.24 14.91
N ASN A 90 33.25 33.37 15.87
CA ASN A 90 33.27 33.73 17.29
C ASN A 90 34.29 34.79 17.60
N LYS A 91 35.47 34.76 16.94
CA LYS A 91 36.51 35.82 17.07
C LYS A 91 36.01 37.15 16.52
N ILE A 92 35.24 37.17 15.44
CA ILE A 92 34.65 38.40 14.90
C ILE A 92 33.55 38.91 15.83
N GLU A 93 32.64 38.03 16.29
CA GLU A 93 31.53 38.38 17.20
C GLU A 93 32.07 39.03 18.49
N SER A 94 33.17 38.53 19.04
CA SER A 94 33.80 39.04 20.25
C SER A 94 34.58 40.36 20.07
N ASN A 95 34.72 40.85 18.82
CA ASN A 95 35.46 42.09 18.53
C ASN A 95 34.53 43.18 17.95
N PRO A 96 33.85 43.97 18.78
CA PRO A 96 32.91 45.00 18.33
C PRO A 96 33.53 46.13 17.50
N LYS A 97 34.88 46.25 17.47
CA LYS A 97 35.59 47.22 16.61
C LYS A 97 35.64 46.74 15.14
N LEU A 98 35.41 45.48 14.89
CA LEU A 98 35.51 44.88 13.57
C LEU A 98 34.18 44.89 12.85
N CYS A 99 33.10 44.46 13.54
CA CYS A 99 31.74 44.47 13.08
C CYS A 99 30.83 45.11 14.15
N ALA A 100 30.64 46.43 14.01
CA ALA A 100 30.06 47.27 15.08
C ALA A 100 28.57 47.48 14.98
N SER A 101 27.97 47.37 13.78
CA SER A 101 26.54 47.65 13.60
C SER A 101 25.69 46.41 13.91
N ASP A 102 24.48 46.64 14.35
CA ASP A 102 23.49 45.59 14.60
C ASP A 102 23.24 44.71 13.36
N TYR A 103 23.28 45.30 12.17
CA TYR A 103 23.15 44.56 10.91
C TYR A 103 24.35 43.63 10.67
N GLU A 104 25.58 44.08 10.97
CA GLU A 104 26.80 43.27 10.86
C GLU A 104 26.75 42.08 11.84
N GLN A 105 26.26 42.29 13.06
CA GLN A 105 26.02 41.22 14.02
C GLN A 105 25.00 40.21 13.50
N THR A 106 23.94 40.67 12.86
CA THR A 106 22.96 39.81 12.22
C THR A 106 23.59 38.90 11.15
N GLN A 107 24.53 39.42 10.35
CA GLN A 107 25.24 38.59 9.36
C GLN A 107 26.12 37.52 10.03
N ILE A 108 26.78 37.84 11.12
CA ILE A 108 27.59 36.87 11.90
C ILE A 108 26.68 35.75 12.41
N TRP A 109 25.56 36.06 13.05
CA TRP A 109 24.64 35.06 13.57
C TRP A 109 24.04 34.19 12.46
N LYS A 110 23.81 34.78 11.28
CA LYS A 110 23.35 34.03 10.11
C LYS A 110 24.39 32.99 9.67
N PHE A 111 25.68 33.37 9.58
CA PHE A 111 26.75 32.44 9.25
C PHE A 111 26.96 31.39 10.35
N GLN A 112 26.90 31.74 11.62
CA GLN A 112 26.97 30.79 12.73
C GLN A 112 25.83 29.77 12.64
N GLY A 113 24.60 30.20 12.33
CA GLY A 113 23.45 29.33 12.12
C GLY A 113 23.70 28.33 11.00
N TYR A 114 24.31 28.77 9.90
CA TYR A 114 24.65 27.92 8.77
C TYR A 114 25.75 26.88 9.15
N VAL A 115 26.80 27.31 9.87
CA VAL A 115 27.86 26.40 10.32
C VAL A 115 27.34 25.36 11.29
N TYR A 116 26.52 25.76 12.28
CA TYR A 116 25.87 24.80 13.17
C TYR A 116 24.99 23.79 12.41
N TYR A 117 24.24 24.26 11.41
CA TYR A 117 23.45 23.40 10.54
C TYR A 117 24.34 22.38 9.80
N SER A 118 25.46 22.81 9.23
CA SER A 118 26.42 21.96 8.52
C SER A 118 27.11 20.94 9.42
N LEU A 119 27.18 21.22 10.72
CA LEU A 119 27.69 20.32 11.77
C LEU A 119 26.59 19.42 12.37
N ASP A 120 25.41 19.40 11.82
CA ASP A 120 24.21 18.69 12.35
C ASP A 120 23.80 19.13 13.78
N ASP A 121 24.33 20.27 14.29
CA ASP A 121 23.89 20.90 15.54
C ASP A 121 22.68 21.80 15.26
N PHE A 122 21.51 21.17 15.05
CA PHE A 122 20.28 21.91 14.77
C PHE A 122 19.86 22.81 15.94
N ASN A 123 20.17 22.44 17.18
CA ASN A 123 19.88 23.28 18.33
C ASN A 123 20.79 24.53 18.35
N GLY A 124 22.04 24.41 17.97
CA GLY A 124 22.96 25.52 17.77
C GLY A 124 22.49 26.46 16.65
N ALA A 125 22.10 25.87 15.51
CA ALA A 125 21.53 26.61 14.39
C ALA A 125 20.27 27.38 14.79
N ILE A 126 19.34 26.76 15.49
CA ILE A 126 18.12 27.42 16.01
C ILE A 126 18.46 28.58 16.93
N ARG A 127 19.41 28.42 17.86
CA ARG A 127 19.85 29.51 18.75
C ARG A 127 20.37 30.71 17.96
N SER A 128 21.23 30.45 16.98
CA SER A 128 21.82 31.50 16.15
C SER A 128 20.78 32.19 15.25
N TYR A 129 19.93 31.43 14.61
CA TYR A 129 18.84 31.97 13.77
C TYR A 129 17.80 32.74 14.60
N ASN A 130 17.52 32.34 15.85
CA ASN A 130 16.67 33.15 16.74
C ASN A 130 17.30 34.49 17.10
N LYS A 131 18.66 34.62 17.22
CA LYS A 131 19.32 35.90 17.32
C LYS A 131 19.10 36.75 16.04
N VAL A 132 19.12 36.12 14.86
CA VAL A 132 18.79 36.80 13.58
C VAL A 132 17.35 37.29 13.60
N ILE A 133 16.36 36.45 13.94
CA ILE A 133 14.94 36.82 13.94
C ILE A 133 14.66 38.02 14.86
N ASN A 134 15.31 38.08 16.03
CA ASN A 134 15.04 39.07 17.07
C ASN A 134 16.06 40.20 17.11
N GLY A 135 17.06 40.19 16.24
CA GLY A 135 18.13 41.17 16.22
C GLY A 135 17.61 42.58 15.80
N PRO A 136 18.00 43.63 16.51
CA PRO A 136 17.50 44.99 16.23
C PRO A 136 17.92 45.52 14.85
N GLY A 137 19.04 45.00 14.30
CA GLY A 137 19.54 45.34 12.95
C GLY A 137 19.04 44.42 11.85
N THR A 138 18.16 43.51 12.14
CA THR A 138 17.69 42.53 11.16
C THR A 138 16.62 43.12 10.26
N PRO A 139 16.82 43.12 8.93
CA PRO A 139 15.75 43.49 8.00
C PRO A 139 14.53 42.60 8.16
N PRO A 140 13.31 43.11 8.10
CA PRO A 140 12.09 42.32 8.27
C PRO A 140 11.99 41.15 7.29
N GLU A 141 12.41 41.33 6.03
CA GLU A 141 12.45 40.24 5.04
C GLU A 141 13.39 39.10 5.47
N LEU A 142 14.59 39.43 6.01
CA LEU A 142 15.54 38.44 6.49
C LEU A 142 15.00 37.72 7.73
N ALA A 143 14.36 38.44 8.64
CA ALA A 143 13.74 37.83 9.81
C ALA A 143 12.64 36.82 9.40
N LEU A 144 11.78 37.16 8.43
CA LEU A 144 10.76 36.28 7.91
C LEU A 144 11.35 35.07 7.18
N ASP A 145 12.34 35.26 6.31
CA ASP A 145 13.03 34.15 5.64
C ASP A 145 13.68 33.20 6.67
N THR A 146 14.24 33.74 7.73
CA THR A 146 14.87 32.96 8.80
C THR A 146 13.83 32.16 9.60
N ARG A 147 12.61 32.70 9.82
CA ARG A 147 11.50 31.95 10.46
C ARG A 147 11.14 30.70 9.71
N TYR A 148 11.09 30.75 8.38
CA TYR A 148 10.84 29.54 7.57
C TYR A 148 11.93 28.49 7.80
N THR A 149 13.20 28.89 7.82
CA THR A 149 14.33 27.98 8.11
C THR A 149 14.23 27.40 9.53
N VAL A 150 13.92 28.24 10.52
CA VAL A 150 13.77 27.80 11.92
C VAL A 150 12.59 26.83 12.08
N ALA A 151 11.47 27.04 11.35
CA ALA A 151 10.36 26.10 11.33
C ALA A 151 10.79 24.71 10.79
N GLN A 152 11.60 24.67 9.74
CA GLN A 152 12.14 23.41 9.22
C GLN A 152 13.06 22.74 10.26
N LEU A 153 13.93 23.48 10.93
CA LEU A 153 14.82 22.96 11.97
C LEU A 153 14.03 22.46 13.20
N TYR A 154 13.00 23.19 13.64
CA TYR A 154 12.12 22.71 14.70
C TYR A 154 11.38 21.44 14.29
N THR A 155 11.02 21.30 13.01
CA THR A 155 10.39 20.07 12.50
C THR A 155 11.36 18.89 12.54
N ALA A 156 12.63 19.11 12.14
CA ALA A 156 13.68 18.09 12.21
C ALA A 156 13.98 17.64 13.66
N GLU A 157 13.89 18.59 14.62
CA GLU A 157 14.02 18.33 16.05
C GLU A 157 12.74 17.84 16.73
N GLU A 158 11.70 17.51 15.95
CA GLU A 158 10.37 17.06 16.43
C GLU A 158 9.68 18.06 17.39
N LYS A 159 10.10 19.33 17.37
CA LYS A 159 9.53 20.43 18.17
C LYS A 159 8.33 21.06 17.44
N TYR A 160 7.36 20.22 17.06
CA TYR A 160 6.28 20.57 16.14
C TYR A 160 5.46 21.80 16.55
N ALA A 161 5.18 22.00 17.83
CA ALA A 161 4.45 23.18 18.30
C ALA A 161 5.17 24.49 18.00
N LYS A 162 6.51 24.54 18.16
CA LYS A 162 7.31 25.70 17.82
C LYS A 162 7.44 25.86 16.31
N ALA A 163 7.59 24.75 15.58
CA ALA A 163 7.62 24.74 14.12
C ALA A 163 6.33 25.35 13.53
N ALA A 164 5.16 25.00 14.07
CA ALA A 164 3.89 25.56 13.65
C ALA A 164 3.85 27.08 13.80
N ILE A 165 4.21 27.60 14.97
CA ILE A 165 4.20 29.02 15.27
C ILE A 165 5.05 29.81 14.26
N GLU A 166 6.30 29.35 14.03
CA GLU A 166 7.21 30.06 13.12
C GLU A 166 6.73 30.01 11.67
N LEU A 167 6.17 28.88 11.24
CA LEU A 167 5.68 28.71 9.88
C LEU A 167 4.35 29.46 9.66
N GLU A 168 3.45 29.50 10.65
CA GLU A 168 2.20 30.27 10.61
C GLU A 168 2.50 31.77 10.47
N ILE A 169 3.44 32.31 11.28
CA ILE A 169 3.87 33.73 11.19
C ILE A 169 4.43 34.03 9.79
N TRP A 170 5.28 33.13 9.27
CA TRP A 170 5.84 33.29 7.94
C TRP A 170 4.77 33.27 6.84
N MET A 171 3.79 32.35 6.94
CA MET A 171 2.72 32.22 5.96
C MET A 171 1.79 33.42 5.99
N GLU A 172 1.45 33.97 7.16
CA GLU A 172 0.62 35.16 7.31
C GLU A 172 1.25 36.38 6.62
N ALA A 173 2.55 36.55 6.77
CA ALA A 173 3.30 37.65 6.17
C ALA A 173 3.54 37.46 4.66
N SER A 174 3.52 36.23 4.14
CA SER A 174 3.88 35.94 2.77
C SER A 174 2.73 36.32 1.79
N VAL A 175 3.12 36.91 0.64
CA VAL A 175 2.16 37.20 -0.46
C VAL A 175 1.86 35.94 -1.24
N ILE A 176 2.87 35.12 -1.50
CA ILE A 176 2.75 33.86 -2.25
C ILE A 176 3.20 32.72 -1.35
N ILE A 177 2.30 31.78 -1.10
CA ILE A 177 2.58 30.59 -0.30
C ILE A 177 2.63 29.39 -1.25
N GLY A 178 3.83 28.82 -1.43
CA GLY A 178 4.03 27.64 -2.26
C GLY A 178 3.50 26.34 -1.64
N GLY A 179 3.28 25.34 -2.47
CA GLY A 179 2.78 24.04 -2.05
C GLY A 179 3.69 23.33 -1.03
N ASP A 180 5.00 23.53 -1.11
CA ASP A 180 5.95 22.96 -0.15
C ASP A 180 5.76 23.49 1.28
N ALA A 181 5.53 24.80 1.42
CA ALA A 181 5.28 25.40 2.72
C ALA A 181 3.93 24.91 3.32
N ARG A 182 2.88 24.83 2.50
CA ARG A 182 1.60 24.25 2.91
C ARG A 182 1.72 22.79 3.31
N SER A 183 2.47 22.01 2.54
CA SER A 183 2.73 20.60 2.85
C SER A 183 3.54 20.42 4.14
N LEU A 184 4.54 21.27 4.37
CA LEU A 184 5.30 21.25 5.62
C LEU A 184 4.38 21.57 6.83
N LEU A 185 3.55 22.59 6.73
CA LEU A 185 2.59 22.91 7.80
C LEU A 185 1.58 21.77 8.00
N ALA A 186 1.14 21.13 6.92
CA ALA A 186 0.27 19.96 7.00
C ALA A 186 0.92 18.80 7.75
N GLN A 187 2.20 18.52 7.49
CA GLN A 187 2.95 17.50 8.23
C GLN A 187 3.07 17.85 9.72
N ILE A 188 3.38 19.10 10.02
CA ILE A 188 3.46 19.61 11.40
C ILE A 188 2.11 19.46 12.12
N TYR A 189 1.01 19.86 11.48
CA TYR A 189 -0.34 19.70 12.03
C TYR A 189 -0.72 18.23 12.25
N TYR A 190 -0.32 17.34 11.34
CA TYR A 190 -0.53 15.90 11.52
C TYR A 190 0.18 15.39 12.79
N GLN A 191 1.43 15.77 13.00
CA GLN A 191 2.19 15.40 14.22
C GLN A 191 1.58 15.96 15.49
N LEU A 192 0.97 17.13 15.41
CA LEU A 192 0.21 17.76 16.51
C LEU A 192 -1.21 17.19 16.69
N ASN A 193 -1.58 16.16 15.95
CA ASN A 193 -2.94 15.59 15.90
C ASN A 193 -4.03 16.58 15.47
N ARG A 194 -3.65 17.68 14.79
CA ARG A 194 -4.54 18.67 14.17
C ARG A 194 -4.94 18.20 12.76
N LYS A 195 -5.59 17.02 12.66
CA LYS A 195 -5.82 16.30 11.39
C LYS A 195 -6.67 17.06 10.38
N ALA A 196 -7.68 17.80 10.85
CA ALA A 196 -8.55 18.59 9.96
C ALA A 196 -7.77 19.72 9.28
N GLU A 197 -6.91 20.41 10.03
CA GLU A 197 -6.09 21.51 9.53
C GLU A 197 -4.96 20.97 8.62
N SER A 198 -4.38 19.83 8.97
CA SER A 198 -3.44 19.12 8.11
C SER A 198 -4.04 18.82 6.72
N LEU A 199 -5.25 18.26 6.70
CA LEU A 199 -5.93 17.94 5.45
C LEU A 199 -6.24 19.21 4.63
N ALA A 200 -6.72 20.28 5.28
CA ALA A 200 -7.00 21.54 4.59
C ALA A 200 -5.75 22.14 3.93
N MET A 201 -4.61 22.10 4.61
CA MET A 201 -3.34 22.59 4.04
C MET A 201 -2.88 21.74 2.85
N LEU A 202 -3.05 20.43 2.90
CA LEU A 202 -2.72 19.55 1.77
C LEU A 202 -3.64 19.77 0.58
N GLU A 203 -4.94 19.93 0.81
CA GLU A 203 -5.90 20.21 -0.25
C GLU A 203 -5.56 21.51 -0.97
N LEU A 204 -5.20 22.55 -0.22
CA LEU A 204 -4.74 23.82 -0.80
C LEU A 204 -3.44 23.63 -1.61
N ALA A 205 -2.49 22.83 -1.12
CA ALA A 205 -1.23 22.58 -1.82
C ALA A 205 -1.46 21.81 -3.14
N ILE A 206 -2.29 20.78 -3.08
CA ILE A 206 -2.59 19.90 -4.22
C ILE A 206 -3.39 20.64 -5.27
N ASN A 207 -4.47 21.33 -4.87
CA ASN A 207 -5.34 22.09 -5.78
C ASN A 207 -4.58 23.23 -6.47
N ASP A 208 -3.70 23.93 -5.75
CA ASP A 208 -2.85 24.98 -6.34
C ASP A 208 -1.89 24.41 -7.39
N ALA A 209 -1.28 23.25 -7.13
CA ALA A 209 -0.41 22.58 -8.08
C ALA A 209 -1.20 22.09 -9.31
N GLU A 210 -2.31 21.37 -9.10
CA GLU A 210 -3.15 20.84 -10.18
C GLU A 210 -3.72 21.97 -11.06
N SER A 211 -4.14 23.11 -10.47
CA SER A 211 -4.65 24.28 -11.22
C SER A 211 -3.60 24.93 -12.12
N LYS A 212 -2.32 24.78 -11.79
CA LYS A 212 -1.17 25.28 -12.57
C LYS A 212 -0.60 24.24 -13.54
N GLY A 213 -1.22 23.07 -13.63
CA GLY A 213 -0.70 21.95 -14.43
C GLY A 213 0.59 21.33 -13.84
N ILE A 214 0.89 21.57 -12.58
CA ILE A 214 2.05 21.02 -11.87
C ILE A 214 1.63 19.74 -11.19
N LEU A 215 2.39 18.67 -11.40
CA LEU A 215 2.14 17.40 -10.73
C LEU A 215 2.41 17.52 -9.21
N PRO A 216 1.43 17.27 -8.32
CA PRO A 216 1.64 17.24 -6.89
C PRO A 216 2.68 16.21 -6.49
N LYS A 217 3.52 16.51 -5.51
CA LYS A 217 4.54 15.59 -5.03
C LYS A 217 3.91 14.33 -4.40
N GLU A 218 4.56 13.18 -4.59
CA GLU A 218 4.10 11.89 -4.05
C GLU A 218 3.74 11.95 -2.56
N GLY A 219 4.59 12.62 -1.76
CA GLY A 219 4.39 12.76 -0.32
C GLY A 219 3.13 13.53 0.08
N TRP A 220 2.65 14.47 -0.75
CA TRP A 220 1.42 15.22 -0.50
C TRP A 220 0.20 14.30 -0.61
N TRP A 221 0.11 13.55 -1.70
CA TRP A 221 -0.93 12.51 -1.86
C TRP A 221 -0.77 11.39 -0.83
N GLY A 222 0.47 11.05 -0.44
CA GLY A 222 0.75 10.06 0.58
C GLY A 222 0.12 10.42 1.94
N LEU A 223 0.34 11.64 2.42
CA LEU A 223 -0.25 12.11 3.68
C LEU A 223 -1.76 12.33 3.57
N GLN A 224 -2.24 12.88 2.43
CA GLN A 224 -3.68 13.05 2.19
C GLN A 224 -4.41 11.71 2.25
N ARG A 225 -3.83 10.67 1.64
CA ARG A 225 -4.36 9.30 1.68
C ARG A 225 -4.44 8.75 3.11
N VAL A 226 -3.42 8.98 3.95
CA VAL A 226 -3.43 8.56 5.36
C VAL A 226 -4.55 9.26 6.11
N LEU A 227 -4.72 10.56 5.93
CA LEU A 227 -5.75 11.34 6.60
C LEU A 227 -7.18 10.90 6.21
N TYR A 228 -7.41 10.58 4.93
CA TYR A 228 -8.71 10.04 4.50
C TYR A 228 -8.93 8.60 4.98
N TYR A 229 -7.87 7.79 5.04
CA TYR A 229 -7.96 6.43 5.60
C TYR A 229 -8.36 6.45 7.07
N GLU A 230 -7.80 7.34 7.88
CA GLU A 230 -8.16 7.53 9.28
C GLU A 230 -9.60 8.04 9.49
N LYS A 231 -10.17 8.65 8.46
CA LYS A 231 -11.59 9.05 8.41
C LYS A 231 -12.51 7.96 7.87
N ASN A 232 -11.97 6.77 7.51
CA ASN A 232 -12.68 5.69 6.82
C ASN A 232 -13.30 6.13 5.47
N ASP A 233 -12.79 7.18 4.85
CA ASP A 233 -13.22 7.61 3.52
C ASP A 233 -12.45 6.83 2.44
N TYR A 234 -12.78 5.55 2.33
CA TYR A 234 -12.12 4.61 1.41
C TYR A 234 -12.32 4.98 -0.06
N LYS A 235 -13.38 5.71 -0.40
CA LYS A 235 -13.59 6.21 -1.77
C LYS A 235 -12.50 7.22 -2.17
N ARG A 236 -12.22 8.20 -1.31
CA ARG A 236 -11.15 9.17 -1.56
C ARG A 236 -9.77 8.51 -1.50
N VAL A 237 -9.55 7.58 -0.57
CA VAL A 237 -8.30 6.79 -0.51
C VAL A 237 -8.06 6.07 -1.83
N THR A 238 -9.09 5.43 -2.39
CA THR A 238 -9.01 4.72 -3.69
C THR A 238 -8.65 5.68 -4.81
N SER A 239 -9.32 6.83 -4.92
CA SER A 239 -9.03 7.83 -5.96
C SER A 239 -7.60 8.38 -5.85
N ILE A 240 -7.09 8.60 -4.64
CA ILE A 240 -5.69 9.03 -4.43
C ILE A 240 -4.72 7.92 -4.84
N LEU A 241 -5.02 6.66 -4.51
CA LEU A 241 -4.19 5.52 -4.94
C LEU A 241 -4.15 5.36 -6.45
N GLU A 242 -5.26 5.61 -7.16
CA GLU A 242 -5.32 5.62 -8.63
C GLU A 242 -4.38 6.69 -9.20
N LYS A 243 -4.39 7.92 -8.64
CA LYS A 243 -3.43 8.98 -9.00
C LYS A 243 -1.98 8.56 -8.72
N LEU A 244 -1.72 7.96 -7.55
CA LEU A 244 -0.38 7.48 -7.17
C LEU A 244 0.11 6.36 -8.09
N ILE A 245 -0.73 5.42 -8.46
CA ILE A 245 -0.39 4.35 -9.41
C ILE A 245 -0.07 4.93 -10.80
N THR A 246 -0.83 5.94 -11.24
CA THR A 246 -0.65 6.56 -12.55
C THR A 246 0.64 7.36 -12.64
N HIS A 247 0.95 8.16 -11.63
CA HIS A 247 2.06 9.12 -11.69
C HIS A 247 3.33 8.68 -10.97
N TYR A 248 3.20 7.80 -9.96
CA TYR A 248 4.29 7.28 -9.13
C TYR A 248 4.19 5.76 -9.00
N PRO A 249 4.30 4.99 -10.09
CA PRO A 249 4.00 3.56 -10.11
C PRO A 249 4.89 2.77 -9.14
N LYS A 250 4.26 2.24 -8.07
CA LYS A 250 4.88 1.36 -7.08
C LYS A 250 3.95 0.20 -6.77
N TRP A 251 4.52 -1.01 -6.63
CA TRP A 251 3.74 -2.21 -6.32
C TRP A 251 2.99 -2.14 -4.98
N THR A 252 3.51 -1.35 -4.05
CA THR A 252 2.86 -1.13 -2.76
C THR A 252 1.48 -0.47 -2.91
N TYR A 253 1.28 0.39 -3.91
CA TYR A 253 0.00 1.03 -4.18
C TYR A 253 -1.02 0.05 -4.75
N TRP A 254 -0.60 -0.89 -5.59
CA TRP A 254 -1.47 -1.97 -6.08
C TRP A 254 -1.97 -2.87 -4.95
N LYS A 255 -1.12 -3.20 -3.99
CA LYS A 255 -1.53 -3.96 -2.79
C LYS A 255 -2.52 -3.16 -1.92
N GLN A 256 -2.28 -1.85 -1.77
CA GLN A 256 -3.15 -0.99 -0.97
C GLN A 256 -4.51 -0.76 -1.61
N ILE A 257 -4.56 -0.51 -2.93
CA ILE A 257 -5.83 -0.30 -3.63
C ILE A 257 -6.68 -1.58 -3.64
N GLY A 258 -6.07 -2.75 -3.76
CA GLY A 258 -6.75 -4.04 -3.60
C GLY A 258 -7.41 -4.18 -2.22
N GLY A 259 -6.75 -3.70 -1.16
CA GLY A 259 -7.35 -3.61 0.18
C GLY A 259 -8.57 -2.68 0.21
N MET A 260 -8.43 -1.49 -0.37
CA MET A 260 -9.52 -0.49 -0.41
C MET A 260 -10.73 -0.98 -1.21
N TYR A 261 -10.51 -1.69 -2.31
CA TYR A 261 -11.60 -2.32 -3.06
C TYR A 261 -12.35 -3.36 -2.20
N GLY A 262 -11.64 -4.07 -1.31
CA GLY A 262 -12.28 -4.97 -0.34
C GLY A 262 -13.17 -4.22 0.66
N GLU A 263 -12.71 -3.08 1.21
CA GLU A 263 -13.51 -2.25 2.13
C GLU A 263 -14.74 -1.62 1.42
N LEU A 264 -14.68 -1.46 0.11
CA LEU A 264 -15.76 -0.94 -0.72
C LEU A 264 -16.65 -2.03 -1.33
N GLU A 265 -16.43 -3.31 -0.97
CA GLU A 265 -17.14 -4.48 -1.52
C GLU A 265 -17.04 -4.59 -3.06
N ARG A 266 -15.97 -4.03 -3.65
CA ARG A 266 -15.67 -4.07 -5.08
C ARG A 266 -14.80 -5.29 -5.40
N GLU A 267 -15.39 -6.49 -5.27
CA GLU A 267 -14.65 -7.76 -5.30
C GLU A 267 -13.93 -8.02 -6.64
N MET A 268 -14.51 -7.62 -7.77
CA MET A 268 -13.86 -7.79 -9.09
C MET A 268 -12.63 -6.89 -9.23
N ASP A 269 -12.71 -5.64 -8.81
CA ASP A 269 -11.58 -4.72 -8.84
C ASP A 269 -10.47 -5.17 -7.87
N ARG A 270 -10.87 -5.70 -6.72
CA ARG A 270 -9.95 -6.33 -5.75
C ARG A 270 -9.22 -7.51 -6.38
N LEU A 271 -9.94 -8.38 -7.09
CA LEU A 271 -9.34 -9.52 -7.80
C LEU A 271 -8.34 -9.04 -8.86
N VAL A 272 -8.71 -8.05 -9.68
CA VAL A 272 -7.82 -7.48 -10.71
C VAL A 272 -6.55 -6.87 -10.10
N ALA A 273 -6.68 -6.07 -9.05
CA ALA A 273 -5.52 -5.47 -8.36
C ALA A 273 -4.59 -6.54 -7.74
N THR A 274 -5.19 -7.62 -7.22
CA THR A 274 -4.46 -8.77 -6.67
C THR A 274 -3.77 -9.55 -7.78
N GLU A 275 -4.43 -9.78 -8.93
CA GLU A 275 -3.84 -10.46 -10.08
C GLU A 275 -2.66 -9.68 -10.66
N ILE A 276 -2.78 -8.36 -10.80
CA ILE A 276 -1.66 -7.49 -11.23
C ILE A 276 -0.47 -7.67 -10.28
N SER A 277 -0.71 -7.70 -8.97
CA SER A 277 0.34 -7.91 -7.97
C SER A 277 0.96 -9.32 -8.10
N TYR A 278 0.15 -10.35 -8.36
CA TYR A 278 0.60 -11.72 -8.55
C TYR A 278 1.47 -11.88 -9.80
N LEU A 279 1.03 -11.34 -10.94
CA LEU A 279 1.76 -11.41 -12.21
C LEU A 279 3.13 -10.73 -12.16
N ASN A 280 3.30 -9.81 -11.23
CA ASN A 280 4.57 -9.11 -10.98
C ASN A 280 5.34 -9.67 -9.77
N ASN A 281 5.06 -10.92 -9.37
CA ASN A 281 5.74 -11.65 -8.29
C ASN A 281 5.72 -10.91 -6.93
N GLN A 282 4.65 -10.15 -6.67
CA GLN A 282 4.49 -9.40 -5.42
C GLN A 282 3.68 -10.17 -4.35
N LEU A 283 3.18 -11.35 -4.66
CA LEU A 283 2.52 -12.26 -3.73
C LEU A 283 3.46 -13.43 -3.41
N ASP A 284 4.18 -13.29 -2.31
CA ASP A 284 5.22 -14.22 -1.85
C ASP A 284 4.80 -15.10 -0.67
N LYS A 285 3.58 -14.88 -0.14
CA LYS A 285 3.05 -15.64 1.01
C LYS A 285 1.94 -16.58 0.59
N GLU A 286 1.96 -17.80 1.14
CA GLU A 286 0.92 -18.80 0.96
C GLU A 286 -0.49 -18.21 1.13
N SER A 287 -0.72 -17.47 2.23
CA SER A 287 -2.02 -16.89 2.54
C SER A 287 -2.54 -15.93 1.47
N GLN A 288 -1.65 -15.19 0.80
CA GLN A 288 -2.01 -14.25 -0.26
C GLN A 288 -2.45 -15.01 -1.54
N VAL A 289 -1.69 -16.03 -1.94
CA VAL A 289 -1.99 -16.85 -3.13
C VAL A 289 -3.26 -17.67 -2.92
N ILE A 290 -3.44 -18.24 -1.74
CA ILE A 290 -4.68 -18.95 -1.37
C ILE A 290 -5.87 -17.99 -1.34
N SER A 291 -5.73 -16.78 -0.79
CA SER A 291 -6.77 -15.76 -0.81
C SER A 291 -7.20 -15.40 -2.23
N MET A 292 -6.22 -15.23 -3.14
CA MET A 292 -6.49 -14.99 -4.56
C MET A 292 -7.24 -16.15 -5.22
N ALA A 293 -6.89 -17.40 -4.91
CA ALA A 293 -7.61 -18.56 -5.40
C ALA A 293 -9.07 -18.55 -4.93
N TYR A 294 -9.34 -18.17 -3.68
CA TYR A 294 -10.73 -18.01 -3.19
C TYR A 294 -11.46 -16.88 -3.90
N MET A 295 -10.81 -15.75 -4.22
CA MET A 295 -11.43 -14.68 -5.00
C MET A 295 -11.85 -15.20 -6.39
N TYR A 296 -11.03 -16.00 -7.07
CA TYR A 296 -11.39 -16.64 -8.34
C TYR A 296 -12.56 -17.63 -8.20
N LEU A 297 -12.60 -18.41 -7.10
CA LEU A 297 -13.72 -19.30 -6.83
C LEU A 297 -15.01 -18.52 -6.59
N GLY A 298 -14.94 -17.40 -5.86
CA GLY A 298 -16.06 -16.51 -5.63
C GLY A 298 -16.56 -15.81 -6.89
N ALA A 299 -15.65 -15.52 -7.82
CA ALA A 299 -15.96 -14.95 -9.14
C ALA A 299 -16.42 -15.99 -10.18
N ASP A 300 -16.65 -17.24 -9.78
CA ASP A 300 -17.03 -18.38 -10.66
C ASP A 300 -16.01 -18.66 -11.78
N VAL A 301 -14.73 -18.50 -11.47
CA VAL A 301 -13.59 -18.80 -12.37
C VAL A 301 -12.70 -19.91 -11.76
N PRO A 302 -13.24 -21.12 -11.49
CA PRO A 302 -12.55 -22.16 -10.75
C PRO A 302 -11.29 -22.70 -11.45
N TYR A 303 -11.26 -22.65 -12.77
CA TYR A 303 -10.08 -23.07 -13.54
C TYR A 303 -8.84 -22.23 -13.20
N ARG A 304 -8.99 -20.89 -13.12
CA ARG A 304 -7.92 -19.99 -12.71
C ARG A 304 -7.47 -20.25 -11.27
N ALA A 305 -8.42 -20.45 -10.36
CA ALA A 305 -8.12 -20.82 -8.98
C ALA A 305 -7.25 -22.07 -8.90
N ALA A 306 -7.58 -23.12 -9.65
CA ALA A 306 -6.85 -24.36 -9.68
C ALA A 306 -5.41 -24.16 -10.21
N LEU A 307 -5.24 -23.43 -11.31
CA LEU A 307 -3.92 -23.15 -11.89
C LEU A 307 -2.99 -22.40 -10.92
N ILE A 308 -3.55 -21.43 -10.19
CA ILE A 308 -2.76 -20.64 -9.22
C ILE A 308 -2.31 -21.51 -8.05
N ILE A 309 -3.20 -22.38 -7.54
CA ILE A 309 -2.83 -23.30 -6.47
C ILE A 309 -1.77 -24.31 -6.95
N GLU A 310 -1.94 -24.90 -8.16
CA GLU A 310 -0.93 -25.81 -8.72
C GLU A 310 0.42 -25.13 -8.89
N LYS A 311 0.44 -23.91 -9.45
CA LYS A 311 1.66 -23.13 -9.61
C LYS A 311 2.27 -22.80 -8.24
N GLY A 312 1.50 -22.35 -7.28
CA GLY A 312 1.97 -22.06 -5.93
C GLY A 312 2.58 -23.28 -5.24
N MET A 313 1.99 -24.48 -5.44
CA MET A 313 2.56 -25.73 -4.93
C MET A 313 3.82 -26.17 -5.68
N LYS A 314 3.96 -25.83 -6.96
CA LYS A 314 5.15 -26.12 -7.76
C LYS A 314 6.32 -25.21 -7.39
N ASP A 315 6.00 -23.96 -7.07
CA ASP A 315 6.98 -22.93 -6.72
C ASP A 315 7.29 -22.91 -5.20
N ASP A 316 6.84 -23.93 -4.46
CA ASP A 316 7.00 -24.10 -3.00
C ASP A 316 6.46 -22.94 -2.15
N ILE A 317 5.55 -22.12 -2.72
CA ILE A 317 4.84 -21.06 -2.01
C ILE A 317 3.68 -21.62 -1.19
N ILE A 318 2.99 -22.66 -1.72
CA ILE A 318 1.86 -23.32 -1.08
C ILE A 318 2.27 -24.73 -0.63
N GLU A 319 2.12 -24.99 0.66
CA GLU A 319 2.40 -26.31 1.23
C GLU A 319 1.42 -27.36 0.67
N ARG A 320 1.93 -28.54 0.33
CA ARG A 320 1.13 -29.69 -0.13
C ARG A 320 0.54 -30.45 1.04
N ASN A 321 -0.50 -29.92 1.65
CA ASN A 321 -1.24 -30.55 2.75
C ASN A 321 -2.67 -30.92 2.35
N ALA A 322 -3.40 -31.61 3.24
CA ALA A 322 -4.78 -32.04 2.99
C ALA A 322 -5.70 -30.89 2.59
N LYS A 323 -5.61 -29.76 3.29
CA LYS A 323 -6.47 -28.60 3.08
C LYS A 323 -6.27 -27.97 1.70
N HIS A 324 -5.03 -27.73 1.33
CA HIS A 324 -4.72 -27.11 0.03
C HIS A 324 -5.00 -28.03 -1.15
N LEU A 325 -4.73 -29.33 -1.01
CA LEU A 325 -5.10 -30.34 -2.01
C LEU A 325 -6.61 -30.51 -2.14
N GLU A 326 -7.38 -30.31 -1.05
CA GLU A 326 -8.85 -30.30 -1.11
C GLU A 326 -9.39 -29.09 -1.87
N ILE A 327 -8.82 -27.89 -1.61
CA ILE A 327 -9.20 -26.66 -2.36
C ILE A 327 -8.89 -26.84 -3.84
N LEU A 328 -7.69 -27.35 -4.18
CA LEU A 328 -7.29 -27.64 -5.55
C LEU A 328 -8.24 -28.63 -6.23
N GLY A 329 -8.55 -29.73 -5.55
CA GLY A 329 -9.47 -30.73 -6.06
C GLY A 329 -10.89 -30.20 -6.25
N THR A 330 -11.35 -29.32 -5.37
CA THR A 330 -12.65 -28.64 -5.48
C THR A 330 -12.65 -27.69 -6.67
N ALA A 331 -11.61 -26.91 -6.88
CA ALA A 331 -11.48 -26.00 -8.02
C ALA A 331 -11.47 -26.77 -9.35
N TRP A 332 -10.76 -27.89 -9.45
CA TRP A 332 -10.78 -28.75 -10.63
C TRP A 332 -12.16 -29.40 -10.86
N TYR A 333 -12.83 -29.79 -9.79
CA TYR A 333 -14.19 -30.35 -9.90
C TYR A 333 -15.19 -29.32 -10.42
N GLN A 334 -15.18 -28.09 -9.90
CA GLN A 334 -16.02 -27.00 -10.37
C GLN A 334 -15.72 -26.62 -11.83
N SER A 335 -14.47 -26.69 -12.25
CA SER A 335 -14.05 -26.47 -13.64
C SER A 335 -14.38 -27.64 -14.57
N LYS A 336 -15.00 -28.73 -14.07
CA LYS A 336 -15.35 -29.97 -14.80
C LYS A 336 -14.12 -30.80 -15.24
N ASP A 337 -12.92 -30.52 -14.75
CA ASP A 337 -11.78 -31.38 -14.94
C ASP A 337 -11.75 -32.49 -13.88
N LEU A 338 -12.58 -33.50 -14.11
CA LEU A 338 -12.78 -34.61 -13.16
C LEU A 338 -11.50 -35.44 -12.95
N LYS A 339 -10.62 -35.51 -13.96
CA LYS A 339 -9.36 -36.28 -13.84
C LYS A 339 -8.38 -35.62 -12.87
N ARG A 340 -8.20 -34.30 -12.99
CA ARG A 340 -7.35 -33.52 -12.08
C ARG A 340 -7.97 -33.42 -10.68
N ALA A 341 -9.27 -33.24 -10.60
CA ALA A 341 -10.02 -33.25 -9.34
C ALA A 341 -9.77 -34.55 -8.57
N LEU A 342 -9.92 -35.70 -9.26
CA LEU A 342 -9.69 -37.02 -8.69
C LEU A 342 -8.28 -37.16 -8.09
N LYS A 343 -7.26 -36.83 -8.89
CA LYS A 343 -5.84 -36.89 -8.46
C LYS A 343 -5.56 -36.07 -7.20
N SER A 344 -6.10 -34.86 -7.15
CA SER A 344 -5.92 -33.94 -6.03
C SER A 344 -6.65 -34.43 -4.77
N LEU A 345 -7.91 -34.86 -4.90
CA LEU A 345 -8.70 -35.36 -3.78
C LEU A 345 -8.26 -36.73 -3.28
N GLU A 346 -7.75 -37.62 -4.15
CA GLU A 346 -7.11 -38.88 -3.73
C GLU A 346 -5.91 -38.58 -2.84
N SER A 347 -5.07 -37.64 -3.24
CA SER A 347 -3.92 -37.19 -2.45
C SER A 347 -4.35 -36.59 -1.13
N ALA A 348 -5.34 -35.68 -1.12
CA ALA A 348 -5.88 -35.08 0.09
C ALA A 348 -6.47 -36.12 1.05
N SER A 349 -7.14 -37.15 0.51
CA SER A 349 -7.83 -38.18 1.33
C SER A 349 -6.88 -39.06 2.16
N LYS A 350 -5.59 -39.08 1.82
CA LYS A 350 -4.57 -39.78 2.61
C LYS A 350 -4.31 -39.15 3.95
N TYR A 351 -4.51 -37.83 4.04
CA TYR A 351 -4.27 -37.00 5.23
C TYR A 351 -5.56 -36.63 5.98
N SER A 352 -6.75 -37.02 5.46
CA SER A 352 -8.03 -36.66 6.09
C SER A 352 -8.40 -37.67 7.18
N ASP A 353 -8.85 -37.21 8.34
CA ASP A 353 -9.32 -38.04 9.43
C ASP A 353 -10.79 -38.46 9.31
N THR A 354 -11.53 -37.85 8.41
CA THR A 354 -12.94 -38.13 8.16
C THR A 354 -13.20 -38.81 6.82
N GLY A 355 -14.37 -39.38 6.67
CA GLY A 355 -14.84 -40.00 5.42
C GLY A 355 -15.33 -38.99 4.37
N ASP A 356 -15.33 -37.69 4.65
CA ASP A 356 -15.93 -36.68 3.76
C ASP A 356 -15.27 -36.63 2.39
N LEU A 357 -13.93 -36.63 2.32
CA LEU A 357 -13.20 -36.66 1.07
C LEU A 357 -13.41 -37.96 0.28
N GLN A 358 -13.53 -39.12 0.97
CA GLN A 358 -13.86 -40.37 0.31
C GLN A 358 -15.30 -40.36 -0.28
N SER A 359 -16.24 -39.68 0.40
CA SER A 359 -17.59 -39.48 -0.12
C SER A 359 -17.61 -38.63 -1.39
N ARG A 360 -16.79 -37.57 -1.44
CA ARG A 360 -16.62 -36.73 -2.64
C ARG A 360 -15.99 -37.51 -3.78
N LEU A 361 -14.94 -38.28 -3.51
CA LEU A 361 -14.30 -39.16 -4.48
C LEU A 361 -15.30 -40.17 -5.06
N ALA A 362 -16.18 -40.73 -4.24
CA ALA A 362 -17.20 -41.64 -4.69
C ALA A 362 -18.13 -41.01 -5.75
N GLY A 363 -18.55 -39.74 -5.54
CA GLY A 363 -19.29 -38.97 -6.52
C GLY A 363 -18.55 -38.81 -7.84
N ILE A 364 -17.30 -38.40 -7.79
CA ILE A 364 -16.46 -38.18 -8.99
C ILE A 364 -16.23 -39.52 -9.75
N TYR A 365 -15.97 -40.61 -9.04
CA TYR A 365 -15.87 -41.94 -9.67
C TYR A 365 -17.17 -42.34 -10.36
N LEU A 366 -18.33 -42.08 -9.75
CA LEU A 366 -19.64 -42.36 -10.35
C LEU A 366 -19.83 -41.52 -11.62
N ASP A 367 -19.51 -40.19 -11.58
CA ASP A 367 -19.61 -39.29 -12.74
C ASP A 367 -18.68 -39.72 -13.90
N LEU A 368 -17.60 -40.42 -13.60
CA LEU A 368 -16.68 -41.01 -14.58
C LEU A 368 -17.07 -42.43 -15.04
N GLY A 369 -18.17 -42.99 -14.58
CA GLY A 369 -18.59 -44.37 -14.88
C GLY A 369 -17.70 -45.46 -14.23
N ARG A 370 -16.89 -45.04 -13.22
CA ARG A 370 -15.99 -45.96 -12.46
C ARG A 370 -16.74 -46.54 -11.24
N ASP A 371 -17.79 -47.35 -11.52
CA ASP A 371 -18.74 -47.75 -10.51
C ASP A 371 -18.18 -48.59 -9.38
N LYS A 372 -17.20 -49.47 -9.67
CA LYS A 372 -16.53 -50.26 -8.63
C LYS A 372 -15.75 -49.37 -7.65
N GLU A 373 -15.05 -48.40 -8.15
CA GLU A 373 -14.29 -47.44 -7.34
C GLU A 373 -15.26 -46.50 -6.58
N ALA A 374 -16.35 -46.06 -7.20
CA ALA A 374 -17.42 -45.29 -6.57
C ALA A 374 -18.00 -46.03 -5.35
N TYR A 375 -18.37 -47.32 -5.53
CA TYR A 375 -18.85 -48.12 -4.44
C TYR A 375 -17.84 -48.30 -3.33
N ARG A 376 -16.55 -48.61 -3.66
CA ARG A 376 -15.47 -48.79 -2.69
C ARG A 376 -15.20 -47.50 -1.89
N ALA A 377 -15.16 -46.38 -2.57
CA ALA A 377 -14.95 -45.07 -1.93
C ALA A 377 -16.11 -44.70 -1.02
N ALA A 378 -17.36 -44.85 -1.47
CA ALA A 378 -18.54 -44.57 -0.64
C ALA A 378 -18.63 -45.47 0.60
N ARG A 379 -18.27 -46.75 0.44
CA ARG A 379 -18.21 -47.73 1.56
C ARG A 379 -17.08 -47.36 2.55
N LYS A 380 -15.91 -46.94 2.06
CA LYS A 380 -14.80 -46.46 2.89
C LYS A 380 -15.20 -45.16 3.66
N ALA A 381 -15.89 -44.27 2.99
CA ALA A 381 -16.44 -43.05 3.60
C ALA A 381 -17.39 -43.38 4.77
N ALA A 382 -18.35 -44.27 4.51
CA ALA A 382 -19.34 -44.69 5.52
C ALA A 382 -18.66 -45.40 6.73
N LYS A 383 -17.60 -46.19 6.48
CA LYS A 383 -16.84 -46.91 7.53
C LYS A 383 -16.01 -45.92 8.36
N LYS A 384 -15.38 -44.95 7.72
CA LYS A 384 -14.55 -43.93 8.40
C LYS A 384 -15.36 -42.96 9.23
N GLY A 385 -16.61 -42.67 8.83
CA GLY A 385 -17.48 -41.73 9.55
C GLY A 385 -17.11 -40.27 9.29
N GLY A 386 -17.78 -39.34 9.98
CA GLY A 386 -17.53 -37.89 9.83
C GLY A 386 -17.90 -37.33 8.45
N VAL A 387 -18.78 -37.99 7.71
CA VAL A 387 -19.28 -37.52 6.41
C VAL A 387 -20.32 -36.43 6.61
N LYS A 388 -20.12 -35.26 6.02
CA LYS A 388 -21.05 -34.12 6.13
C LYS A 388 -22.46 -34.41 5.57
N ARG A 389 -22.51 -35.15 4.46
CA ARG A 389 -23.75 -35.55 3.77
C ARG A 389 -23.85 -37.07 3.66
N PRO A 390 -24.12 -37.78 4.78
CA PRO A 390 -24.17 -39.23 4.78
C PRO A 390 -25.34 -39.78 3.92
N ASP A 391 -26.44 -39.03 3.79
CA ASP A 391 -27.54 -39.30 2.87
C ASP A 391 -27.05 -39.37 1.41
N SER A 392 -26.31 -38.36 0.95
CA SER A 392 -25.71 -38.33 -0.38
C SER A 392 -24.72 -39.46 -0.62
N ASN A 393 -23.87 -39.74 0.37
CA ASN A 393 -22.88 -40.84 0.27
C ASN A 393 -23.55 -42.20 0.03
N TYR A 394 -24.63 -42.51 0.77
CA TYR A 394 -25.40 -43.74 0.56
C TYR A 394 -26.20 -43.72 -0.75
N LEU A 395 -26.64 -42.54 -1.25
CA LEU A 395 -27.27 -42.41 -2.55
C LEU A 395 -26.28 -42.75 -3.68
N VAL A 396 -25.07 -42.21 -3.62
CA VAL A 396 -23.95 -42.54 -4.57
C VAL A 396 -23.62 -44.02 -4.51
N MET A 397 -23.54 -44.59 -3.32
CA MET A 397 -23.30 -46.02 -3.13
C MET A 397 -24.38 -46.86 -3.81
N GLY A 398 -25.63 -46.49 -3.65
CA GLY A 398 -26.78 -47.19 -4.28
C GLY A 398 -26.74 -47.07 -5.80
N ASN A 399 -26.44 -45.89 -6.36
CA ASN A 399 -26.36 -45.71 -7.80
C ASN A 399 -25.21 -46.53 -8.40
N ALA A 400 -24.03 -46.53 -7.76
CA ALA A 400 -22.92 -47.41 -8.20
C ALA A 400 -23.32 -48.90 -8.19
N LEU A 401 -24.07 -49.35 -7.19
CA LEU A 401 -24.54 -50.72 -7.09
C LEU A 401 -25.62 -51.05 -8.15
N ILE A 402 -26.46 -50.11 -8.55
CA ILE A 402 -27.37 -50.24 -9.69
C ILE A 402 -26.58 -50.52 -10.97
N ASN A 403 -25.57 -49.65 -11.24
CA ASN A 403 -24.76 -49.81 -12.45
C ASN A 403 -23.95 -51.16 -12.46
N LEU A 404 -23.65 -51.67 -11.28
CA LEU A 404 -23.01 -52.97 -11.09
C LEU A 404 -24.00 -54.16 -11.06
N HIS A 405 -25.29 -53.93 -11.34
CA HIS A 405 -26.37 -54.91 -11.29
C HIS A 405 -26.58 -55.57 -9.94
N CYS A 406 -26.22 -54.90 -8.84
CA CYS A 406 -26.34 -55.41 -7.46
C CYS A 406 -27.59 -54.81 -6.77
N TYR A 407 -28.77 -55.11 -7.30
CA TYR A 407 -30.04 -54.45 -6.94
C TYR A 407 -30.44 -54.62 -5.47
N LYS A 408 -30.27 -55.81 -4.85
CA LYS A 408 -30.55 -56.03 -3.41
C LYS A 408 -29.71 -55.17 -2.52
N ASP A 409 -28.40 -55.05 -2.83
CA ASP A 409 -27.49 -54.18 -2.07
C ASP A 409 -27.78 -52.68 -2.31
N ALA A 410 -28.19 -52.32 -3.53
CA ALA A 410 -28.59 -50.97 -3.87
C ALA A 410 -29.77 -50.52 -3.05
N ILE A 411 -30.83 -51.36 -2.93
CA ILE A 411 -32.00 -51.08 -2.08
C ILE A 411 -31.56 -50.84 -0.64
N SER A 412 -30.67 -51.66 -0.07
CA SER A 412 -30.16 -51.46 1.27
C SER A 412 -29.39 -50.11 1.42
N ALA A 413 -28.59 -49.74 0.41
CA ALA A 413 -27.90 -48.46 0.41
C ALA A 413 -28.89 -47.27 0.35
N PHE A 414 -29.90 -47.33 -0.51
CA PHE A 414 -30.93 -46.28 -0.61
C PHE A 414 -31.80 -46.19 0.64
N GLN A 415 -32.09 -47.29 1.31
CA GLN A 415 -32.76 -47.28 2.62
C GLN A 415 -31.93 -46.55 3.70
N LYS A 416 -30.62 -46.77 3.70
CA LYS A 416 -29.72 -46.03 4.58
C LYS A 416 -29.66 -44.55 4.22
N SER A 417 -29.63 -44.20 2.93
CA SER A 417 -29.75 -42.82 2.46
C SER A 417 -31.02 -42.16 2.98
N LEU A 418 -32.18 -42.84 2.80
CA LEU A 418 -33.47 -42.36 3.25
C LEU A 418 -33.53 -42.11 4.78
N LYS A 419 -32.92 -43.04 5.57
CA LYS A 419 -32.82 -42.89 7.03
C LYS A 419 -31.94 -41.70 7.46
N LYS A 420 -30.95 -41.32 6.67
CA LYS A 420 -30.05 -40.19 6.93
C LYS A 420 -30.53 -38.87 6.35
N ALA A 421 -31.49 -38.89 5.43
CA ALA A 421 -32.08 -37.71 4.78
C ALA A 421 -32.88 -36.86 5.77
N LYS A 422 -32.60 -35.56 5.83
CA LYS A 422 -33.16 -34.62 6.81
C LYS A 422 -34.49 -33.97 6.36
N ASP A 423 -34.68 -33.83 5.07
CA ASP A 423 -35.80 -33.09 4.48
C ASP A 423 -36.53 -33.90 3.38
N LYS A 424 -37.73 -33.42 2.98
CA LYS A 424 -38.55 -34.06 1.95
C LYS A 424 -37.82 -34.14 0.60
N LYS A 425 -36.99 -33.16 0.24
CA LYS A 425 -36.30 -33.14 -1.05
C LYS A 425 -35.22 -34.23 -1.11
N SER A 426 -34.41 -34.37 -0.05
CA SER A 426 -33.39 -35.41 0.04
C SER A 426 -33.96 -36.85 0.15
N LYS A 427 -35.22 -37.01 0.61
CA LYS A 427 -35.94 -38.31 0.64
C LYS A 427 -36.49 -38.76 -0.71
N ARG A 428 -36.75 -37.84 -1.64
CA ARG A 428 -37.42 -38.13 -2.92
C ARG A 428 -36.60 -39.07 -3.79
N TYR A 429 -35.35 -38.82 -4.00
CA TYR A 429 -34.50 -39.61 -4.87
C TYR A 429 -34.28 -41.06 -4.38
N PRO A 430 -33.91 -41.30 -3.10
CA PRO A 430 -33.77 -42.66 -2.61
C PRO A 430 -35.05 -43.49 -2.75
N LEU A 431 -36.22 -42.90 -2.53
CA LEU A 431 -37.52 -43.58 -2.70
C LEU A 431 -37.78 -43.99 -4.16
N GLN A 432 -37.44 -43.15 -5.14
CA GLN A 432 -37.55 -43.46 -6.54
C GLN A 432 -36.62 -44.60 -6.95
N TRP A 433 -35.36 -44.52 -6.49
CA TRP A 433 -34.36 -45.54 -6.79
C TRP A 433 -34.64 -46.89 -6.13
N ILE A 434 -35.25 -46.93 -4.93
CA ILE A 434 -35.70 -48.20 -4.30
C ILE A 434 -36.74 -48.87 -5.19
N ARG A 435 -37.76 -48.13 -5.66
CA ARG A 435 -38.77 -48.69 -6.54
C ARG A 435 -38.19 -49.21 -7.85
N TYR A 436 -37.27 -48.46 -8.45
CA TYR A 436 -36.60 -48.90 -9.68
C TYR A 436 -35.78 -50.16 -9.44
N ALA A 437 -34.96 -50.19 -8.40
CA ALA A 437 -34.10 -51.30 -8.06
C ALA A 437 -34.89 -52.60 -7.75
N ASP A 438 -36.03 -52.46 -7.09
CA ASP A 438 -36.94 -53.57 -6.78
C ASP A 438 -37.57 -54.12 -8.05
N ALA A 439 -38.13 -53.26 -8.89
CA ALA A 439 -38.76 -53.65 -10.15
C ALA A 439 -37.77 -54.31 -11.10
N GLU A 440 -36.57 -53.70 -11.28
CA GLU A 440 -35.55 -54.21 -12.20
C GLU A 440 -34.90 -55.49 -11.67
N GLY A 441 -34.66 -55.53 -10.36
CA GLY A 441 -34.13 -56.76 -9.71
C GLY A 441 -35.07 -57.93 -9.88
N THR A 442 -36.41 -57.72 -9.64
CA THR A 442 -37.44 -58.75 -9.85
C THR A 442 -37.56 -59.15 -11.31
N ARG A 443 -37.46 -58.19 -12.25
CA ARG A 443 -37.50 -58.48 -13.69
C ARG A 443 -36.32 -59.36 -14.09
N LEU A 444 -35.11 -59.10 -13.64
CA LEU A 444 -33.96 -59.91 -13.97
C LEU A 444 -33.95 -61.29 -13.29
N GLU A 445 -34.52 -61.42 -12.10
CA GLU A 445 -34.72 -62.72 -11.45
C GLU A 445 -35.65 -63.58 -12.27
N LYS A 446 -36.83 -63.06 -12.68
CA LYS A 446 -37.77 -63.80 -13.55
C LYS A 446 -37.17 -64.19 -14.88
N LEU A 447 -36.37 -63.31 -15.51
CA LEU A 447 -35.67 -63.65 -16.75
C LEU A 447 -34.62 -64.79 -16.55
N ARG A 448 -33.95 -64.83 -15.42
CA ARG A 448 -33.01 -65.89 -15.06
C ARG A 448 -33.73 -67.22 -14.85
N ASP A 449 -34.90 -67.18 -14.20
CA ASP A 449 -35.71 -68.40 -13.94
C ASP A 449 -36.20 -69.07 -15.24
N VAL A 450 -36.42 -68.29 -16.31
CA VAL A 450 -36.73 -68.82 -17.64
C VAL A 450 -35.51 -69.06 -18.53
N GLY A 451 -34.31 -69.12 -17.92
CA GLY A 451 -33.05 -69.46 -18.62
C GLY A 451 -32.40 -68.33 -19.41
N ALA A 452 -32.85 -67.11 -19.31
CA ALA A 452 -32.25 -65.99 -20.01
C ALA A 452 -30.88 -65.61 -19.39
N LYS A 453 -29.91 -65.31 -20.26
CA LYS A 453 -28.59 -64.80 -19.84
C LYS A 453 -28.74 -63.34 -19.39
N VAL A 454 -28.68 -63.10 -18.09
CA VAL A 454 -28.81 -61.75 -17.50
C VAL A 454 -27.55 -61.35 -16.76
N PRO A 455 -27.23 -60.03 -16.71
CA PRO A 455 -26.09 -59.54 -15.95
C PRO A 455 -26.17 -59.93 -14.47
N GLY A 456 -25.04 -60.34 -13.90
CA GLY A 456 -24.90 -60.61 -12.47
C GLY A 456 -24.29 -59.45 -11.72
N CYS A 457 -24.40 -59.46 -10.40
CA CYS A 457 -23.73 -58.49 -9.54
C CYS A 457 -22.23 -58.58 -9.66
N SER A 458 -21.55 -57.45 -9.94
CA SER A 458 -20.11 -57.41 -10.25
C SER A 458 -19.31 -56.41 -9.38
N LYS A 459 -19.71 -56.23 -8.09
CA LYS A 459 -19.09 -55.28 -7.14
C LYS A 459 -17.65 -55.67 -6.73
#